data_d036e50e857e6b0318ad9f4146bcf1fc
#
_entry.id   d036e50e857e6b0318ad9f4146bcf1fc
#
_cell.length_a   1.000
_cell.length_b   1.000
_cell.length_c   1.000
_cell.angle_alpha   90.00
_cell.angle_beta   90.00
_cell.angle_gamma   90.00
#
_symmetry.space_group_name_H-M   'P 1'
#
loop_
_entity.id
_entity.type
_entity.pdbx_description
1 polymer ?
#
loop_
_entity_poly.entity_id
_entity_poly.type
_entity_poly.pdbx_seq_one_letter_code
_entity_poly.pdbx_strand_id
1 'polypeptide(L)'
;MKYYKKLLLFITVLAVFVLNTNFIFAKPNKKLKSPPAAPTSLTYTGIAQNEVTLNWQSVSGATGYKVYRATPSDSNYTLIATILTNSYKNTNLASNTKYWYFVRAYNSVGTSPDSSHINLTTAQSISTSKKLVMGFATYYYSGDNSSYNSIATNTSTIDEIATHTYITDSYGKISGLVPTNQITYANSNGVKTLAMVSNNFDGNIAKTLLENQTNRQTLISNILNAIKVNGYKGVNIDFEGLYYYDRSYLTAFMSELYSTLHPQGFYVTMAVAAKTSDSPTASWSGAYDYATLAKYSDQIVLMTYDEHYPGGTPGSIASISWVETVIKYALTVIPKEKLLLGTAAYGYDWSINGTKAYSISATYNLAANYGATIKWDSVSQSPYFTYSDASGISHTVWFENAQSLNYKLNLVNSYDISGIAIWRLGLENPDYWTSIKTKFNR
;
A
#
# COMPACT_ATOMS: atom_id res chain seq x y z
N MET A 1 -70.46 -22.15 -40.81
CA MET A 1 -70.87 -22.11 -42.25
C MET A 1 -69.63 -22.33 -43.06
N LYS A 2 -69.62 -23.48 -43.66
CA LYS A 2 -69.31 -23.85 -45.10
C LYS A 2 -67.83 -23.68 -45.46
N TYR A 3 -67.15 -24.79 -45.67
CA TYR A 3 -67.02 -25.62 -46.90
C TYR A 3 -65.87 -25.11 -47.77
N TYR A 4 -64.99 -25.83 -48.43
CA TYR A 4 -64.80 -27.22 -48.89
C TYR A 4 -63.33 -27.34 -49.33
N LYS A 5 -62.62 -28.42 -49.02
CA LYS A 5 -62.16 -29.49 -49.91
C LYS A 5 -61.76 -29.11 -51.35
N LYS A 6 -60.53 -29.49 -51.69
CA LYS A 6 -60.18 -30.35 -52.86
C LYS A 6 -58.64 -30.60 -52.74
N LEU A 7 -58.25 -31.72 -52.56
CA LEU A 7 -57.91 -33.03 -53.13
C LEU A 7 -57.78 -33.02 -54.66
N LEU A 8 -56.64 -33.38 -55.20
CA LEU A 8 -56.28 -34.25 -56.36
C LEU A 8 -54.88 -33.77 -56.82
N LEU A 9 -53.99 -34.60 -57.25
CA LEU A 9 -53.75 -35.91 -57.72
C LEU A 9 -52.35 -35.96 -58.32
N PHE A 10 -51.60 -36.92 -57.97
CA PHE A 10 -50.54 -37.64 -58.67
C PHE A 10 -50.08 -37.16 -60.04
N ILE A 11 -48.76 -36.96 -60.20
CA ILE A 11 -48.01 -37.60 -61.29
C ILE A 11 -46.60 -37.94 -60.72
N THR A 12 -46.29 -39.22 -60.71
CA THR A 12 -45.02 -39.89 -60.52
C THR A 12 -44.14 -39.65 -61.72
N VAL A 13 -42.99 -38.97 -61.51
CA VAL A 13 -41.84 -39.05 -62.42
C VAL A 13 -40.70 -39.70 -61.65
N LEU A 14 -40.44 -40.95 -62.01
CA LEU A 14 -39.29 -41.70 -61.48
C LEU A 14 -38.01 -41.16 -62.14
N ALA A 15 -37.29 -40.26 -61.50
CA ALA A 15 -35.95 -39.89 -61.88
C ALA A 15 -34.96 -40.75 -61.07
N VAL A 16 -34.36 -41.70 -61.76
CA VAL A 16 -33.24 -42.50 -61.24
C VAL A 16 -32.05 -41.57 -61.05
N PHE A 17 -31.85 -41.05 -59.81
CA PHE A 17 -30.61 -40.48 -59.45
C PHE A 17 -29.62 -41.57 -59.02
N VAL A 18 -28.63 -41.82 -59.91
CA VAL A 18 -27.42 -42.58 -59.54
C VAL A 18 -26.66 -41.74 -58.51
N LEU A 19 -26.83 -42.07 -57.23
CA LEU A 19 -25.99 -41.51 -56.13
C LEU A 19 -24.61 -42.15 -56.29
N ASN A 20 -23.67 -41.35 -56.88
CA ASN A 20 -22.28 -41.62 -56.72
C ASN A 20 -21.92 -41.29 -55.24
N THR A 21 -22.04 -42.25 -54.36
CA THR A 21 -21.50 -42.22 -53.02
C THR A 21 -19.98 -42.36 -53.12
N ASN A 22 -19.29 -41.22 -53.25
CA ASN A 22 -17.89 -41.17 -52.91
C ASN A 22 -17.76 -41.44 -51.39
N PHE A 23 -17.53 -42.69 -51.04
CA PHE A 23 -17.04 -43.05 -49.72
C PHE A 23 -15.69 -42.39 -49.55
N ILE A 24 -15.66 -41.20 -48.90
CA ILE A 24 -14.47 -40.65 -48.36
C ILE A 24 -14.07 -41.60 -47.24
N PHE A 25 -13.18 -42.52 -47.52
CA PHE A 25 -12.50 -43.29 -46.49
C PHE A 25 -11.75 -42.26 -45.64
N ALA A 26 -12.26 -42.04 -44.44
CA ALA A 26 -11.51 -41.29 -43.45
C ALA A 26 -10.12 -41.91 -43.35
N LYS A 27 -9.07 -41.11 -43.61
CA LYS A 27 -7.68 -41.57 -43.45
C LYS A 27 -7.59 -42.20 -42.06
N PRO A 28 -7.02 -43.44 -41.93
CA PRO A 28 -6.88 -44.06 -40.63
C PRO A 28 -6.14 -43.11 -39.72
N ASN A 29 -6.75 -42.78 -38.57
CA ASN A 29 -6.11 -42.00 -37.52
C ASN A 29 -4.76 -42.62 -37.23
N LYS A 30 -3.66 -41.90 -37.60
CA LYS A 30 -2.31 -42.37 -37.38
C LYS A 30 -2.13 -42.49 -35.87
N LYS A 31 -2.12 -43.74 -35.36
CA LYS A 31 -1.98 -44.00 -33.92
C LYS A 31 -0.68 -43.32 -33.46
N LEU A 32 -0.79 -42.32 -32.61
CA LEU A 32 0.37 -41.59 -32.09
C LEU A 32 1.27 -42.58 -31.35
N LYS A 33 2.56 -42.59 -31.62
CA LYS A 33 3.52 -43.57 -31.08
C LYS A 33 4.29 -43.01 -29.88
N SER A 34 4.24 -41.70 -29.67
CA SER A 34 5.00 -41.00 -28.62
C SER A 34 4.26 -39.76 -28.13
N PRO A 35 4.63 -39.22 -26.94
CA PRO A 35 4.24 -37.89 -26.51
C PRO A 35 4.66 -36.85 -27.55
N PRO A 36 4.03 -35.65 -27.56
CA PRO A 36 4.42 -34.56 -28.46
C PRO A 36 5.82 -34.03 -28.15
N ALA A 37 6.41 -33.28 -29.08
CA ALA A 37 7.59 -32.47 -28.79
C ALA A 37 7.25 -31.29 -27.85
N ALA A 38 8.26 -30.71 -27.18
CA ALA A 38 8.08 -29.51 -26.40
C ALA A 38 7.61 -28.33 -27.27
N PRO A 39 6.69 -27.48 -26.77
CA PRO A 39 6.32 -26.25 -27.47
C PRO A 39 7.50 -25.31 -27.63
N THR A 40 7.58 -24.65 -28.80
CA THR A 40 8.63 -23.70 -29.14
C THR A 40 8.09 -22.29 -29.28
N SER A 41 8.98 -21.27 -29.26
CA SER A 41 8.63 -19.86 -29.42
C SER A 41 7.58 -19.37 -28.41
N LEU A 42 7.69 -19.83 -27.15
CA LEU A 42 6.86 -19.27 -26.09
C LEU A 42 7.19 -17.80 -25.92
N THR A 43 6.18 -16.95 -26.09
CA THR A 43 6.25 -15.50 -26.00
C THR A 43 5.03 -14.97 -25.26
N TYR A 44 5.01 -13.68 -25.00
CA TYR A 44 3.84 -13.01 -24.43
C TYR A 44 3.51 -11.70 -25.15
N THR A 45 2.23 -11.33 -25.08
CA THR A 45 1.70 -10.04 -25.57
C THR A 45 0.68 -9.50 -24.60
N GLY A 46 0.33 -8.22 -24.73
CA GLY A 46 -0.78 -7.62 -23.96
C GLY A 46 -0.55 -7.64 -22.45
N ILE A 47 0.66 -7.29 -21.99
CA ILE A 47 0.91 -7.14 -20.56
C ILE A 47 0.05 -6.00 -20.02
N ALA A 48 -0.86 -6.34 -19.10
CA ALA A 48 -1.66 -5.38 -18.34
C ALA A 48 -1.33 -5.49 -16.84
N GLN A 49 -2.06 -4.75 -16.03
CA GLN A 49 -1.88 -4.75 -14.57
C GLN A 49 -2.16 -6.11 -13.92
N ASN A 50 -3.14 -6.84 -14.46
CA ASN A 50 -3.65 -8.08 -13.89
C ASN A 50 -3.80 -9.21 -14.90
N GLU A 51 -3.25 -9.07 -16.10
CA GLU A 51 -3.35 -10.08 -17.15
C GLU A 51 -2.18 -10.06 -18.11
N VAL A 52 -1.98 -11.20 -18.78
CA VAL A 52 -1.02 -11.41 -19.87
C VAL A 52 -1.55 -12.46 -20.83
N THR A 53 -1.25 -12.32 -22.11
CA THR A 53 -1.52 -13.36 -23.11
C THR A 53 -0.23 -14.06 -23.48
N LEU A 54 -0.18 -15.38 -23.28
CA LEU A 54 0.93 -16.25 -23.70
C LEU A 54 0.60 -16.84 -25.06
N ASN A 55 1.62 -16.96 -25.92
CA ASN A 55 1.51 -17.54 -27.25
C ASN A 55 2.71 -18.45 -27.52
N TRP A 56 2.50 -19.54 -28.25
CA TRP A 56 3.55 -20.48 -28.68
C TRP A 56 3.21 -21.12 -30.02
N GLN A 57 4.17 -21.78 -30.65
CA GLN A 57 3.92 -22.49 -31.88
C GLN A 57 3.13 -23.79 -31.63
N SER A 58 2.18 -24.08 -32.51
CA SER A 58 1.41 -25.34 -32.45
C SER A 58 2.34 -26.53 -32.66
N VAL A 59 2.12 -27.58 -31.86
CA VAL A 59 2.95 -28.80 -31.89
C VAL A 59 2.23 -29.90 -32.62
N SER A 60 2.91 -30.47 -33.63
CA SER A 60 2.33 -31.59 -34.40
C SER A 60 2.08 -32.79 -33.50
N GLY A 61 0.88 -33.38 -33.59
CA GLY A 61 0.47 -34.54 -32.79
C GLY A 61 0.06 -34.19 -31.35
N ALA A 62 0.05 -32.92 -30.95
CA ALA A 62 -0.57 -32.49 -29.69
C ALA A 62 -2.09 -32.43 -29.81
N THR A 63 -2.78 -32.83 -28.74
CA THR A 63 -4.24 -32.67 -28.59
C THR A 63 -4.57 -31.46 -27.67
N GLY A 64 -3.59 -30.93 -27.01
CA GLY A 64 -3.71 -29.71 -26.16
C GLY A 64 -2.44 -29.39 -25.43
N TYR A 65 -2.53 -28.41 -24.54
CA TYR A 65 -1.39 -27.81 -23.80
C TYR A 65 -1.73 -27.64 -22.34
N LYS A 66 -0.71 -27.78 -21.50
CA LYS A 66 -0.74 -27.49 -20.06
C LYS A 66 0.15 -26.28 -19.80
N VAL A 67 -0.40 -25.23 -19.19
CA VAL A 67 0.29 -23.99 -18.86
C VAL A 67 0.65 -23.99 -17.38
N TYR A 68 1.91 -23.70 -17.07
CA TYR A 68 2.45 -23.65 -15.73
C TYR A 68 2.94 -22.26 -15.40
N ARG A 69 2.77 -21.88 -14.13
CA ARG A 69 3.17 -20.56 -13.61
C ARG A 69 3.88 -20.69 -12.26
N ALA A 70 4.90 -19.87 -12.05
CA ALA A 70 5.56 -19.65 -10.77
C ALA A 70 5.72 -18.15 -10.47
N THR A 71 5.87 -17.81 -9.19
CA THR A 71 6.20 -16.49 -8.67
C THR A 71 6.75 -16.65 -7.23
N PRO A 72 7.71 -15.86 -6.78
CA PRO A 72 8.43 -14.78 -7.47
C PRO A 72 9.65 -15.25 -8.27
N SER A 73 9.98 -16.54 -8.24
CA SER A 73 11.18 -17.13 -8.85
C SER A 73 10.85 -18.25 -9.84
N ASP A 74 11.85 -18.67 -10.63
CA ASP A 74 11.79 -19.79 -11.58
C ASP A 74 11.80 -21.14 -10.84
N SER A 75 10.84 -21.35 -9.94
CA SER A 75 10.69 -22.56 -9.14
C SER A 75 9.26 -22.73 -8.62
N ASN A 76 8.91 -23.92 -8.12
CA ASN A 76 7.59 -24.20 -7.52
C ASN A 76 6.41 -23.89 -8.44
N TYR A 77 6.49 -24.38 -9.68
CA TYR A 77 5.46 -24.16 -10.69
C TYR A 77 4.15 -24.86 -10.36
N THR A 78 3.05 -24.16 -10.60
CA THR A 78 1.68 -24.67 -10.49
C THR A 78 1.07 -24.81 -11.89
N LEU A 79 0.35 -25.88 -12.18
CA LEU A 79 -0.49 -26.01 -13.36
C LEU A 79 -1.68 -25.05 -13.22
N ILE A 80 -1.79 -24.06 -14.11
CA ILE A 80 -2.83 -23.03 -14.06
C ILE A 80 -3.91 -23.21 -15.13
N ALA A 81 -3.61 -23.94 -16.22
CA ALA A 81 -4.59 -24.21 -17.27
C ALA A 81 -4.25 -25.47 -18.07
N THR A 82 -5.31 -26.13 -18.59
CA THR A 82 -5.23 -27.16 -19.64
C THR A 82 -6.17 -26.73 -20.77
N ILE A 83 -5.62 -26.49 -21.95
CA ILE A 83 -6.32 -25.86 -23.08
C ILE A 83 -6.03 -26.58 -24.41
N LEU A 84 -6.84 -26.31 -25.42
CA LEU A 84 -6.69 -26.92 -26.75
C LEU A 84 -5.99 -26.01 -27.78
N THR A 85 -5.89 -24.71 -27.46
CA THR A 85 -5.28 -23.67 -28.31
C THR A 85 -3.83 -23.45 -27.97
N ASN A 86 -3.06 -22.86 -28.87
CA ASN A 86 -1.66 -22.45 -28.66
C ASN A 86 -1.53 -21.00 -28.16
N SER A 87 -2.56 -20.51 -27.49
CA SER A 87 -2.59 -19.21 -26.82
C SER A 87 -3.39 -19.30 -25.52
N TYR A 88 -2.96 -18.61 -24.48
CA TYR A 88 -3.63 -18.58 -23.17
C TYR A 88 -3.57 -17.17 -22.56
N LYS A 89 -4.74 -16.65 -22.21
CA LYS A 89 -4.87 -15.39 -21.47
C LYS A 89 -4.92 -15.70 -19.97
N ASN A 90 -3.85 -15.37 -19.26
CA ASN A 90 -3.80 -15.50 -17.80
C ASN A 90 -4.28 -14.21 -17.16
N THR A 91 -5.34 -14.28 -16.36
CA THR A 91 -5.98 -13.16 -15.66
C THR A 91 -5.83 -13.28 -14.15
N ASN A 92 -6.31 -12.27 -13.41
CA ASN A 92 -6.24 -12.18 -11.94
C ASN A 92 -4.80 -12.28 -11.41
N LEU A 93 -3.88 -11.66 -12.12
CA LEU A 93 -2.50 -11.49 -11.69
C LEU A 93 -2.40 -10.28 -10.75
N ALA A 94 -1.47 -10.35 -9.79
CA ALA A 94 -1.08 -9.17 -9.03
C ALA A 94 -0.32 -8.20 -9.93
N SER A 95 -0.56 -6.90 -9.78
CA SER A 95 0.16 -5.85 -10.51
C SER A 95 1.62 -5.75 -10.05
N ASN A 96 2.49 -5.21 -10.90
CA ASN A 96 3.92 -5.04 -10.63
C ASN A 96 4.60 -6.30 -10.06
N THR A 97 4.16 -7.47 -10.51
CA THR A 97 4.60 -8.77 -9.98
C THR A 97 5.27 -9.58 -11.06
N LYS A 98 6.43 -10.16 -10.74
CA LYS A 98 7.19 -11.03 -11.64
C LYS A 98 6.62 -12.43 -11.65
N TYR A 99 6.28 -12.92 -12.84
CA TYR A 99 5.79 -14.26 -13.08
C TYR A 99 6.70 -14.99 -14.07
N TRP A 100 6.83 -16.30 -13.85
CA TRP A 100 7.54 -17.23 -14.72
C TRP A 100 6.55 -18.20 -15.32
N TYR A 101 6.76 -18.60 -16.59
CA TYR A 101 5.88 -19.51 -17.31
C TYR A 101 6.66 -20.51 -18.12
N PHE A 102 6.11 -21.72 -18.24
CA PHE A 102 6.40 -22.69 -19.29
C PHE A 102 5.14 -23.41 -19.72
N VAL A 103 5.21 -24.09 -20.86
CA VAL A 103 4.09 -24.85 -21.44
C VAL A 103 4.55 -26.25 -21.82
N ARG A 104 3.69 -27.25 -21.62
CA ARG A 104 3.86 -28.62 -22.11
C ARG A 104 2.73 -28.94 -23.08
N ALA A 105 3.04 -29.63 -24.21
CA ALA A 105 2.05 -30.22 -25.06
C ALA A 105 1.67 -31.61 -24.55
N TYR A 106 0.47 -32.07 -24.82
CA TYR A 106 0.06 -33.44 -24.47
C TYR A 106 -0.79 -34.08 -25.57
N ASN A 107 -0.81 -35.43 -25.60
CA ASN A 107 -1.73 -36.26 -26.40
C ASN A 107 -2.13 -37.50 -25.59
N SER A 108 -2.80 -38.47 -26.24
CA SER A 108 -3.23 -39.74 -25.61
C SER A 108 -2.07 -40.62 -25.14
N VAL A 109 -0.84 -40.37 -25.57
CA VAL A 109 0.35 -41.17 -25.22
C VAL A 109 1.09 -40.59 -24.03
N GLY A 110 1.06 -39.26 -23.87
CA GLY A 110 1.72 -38.58 -22.76
C GLY A 110 1.89 -37.09 -22.93
N THR A 111 2.72 -36.50 -22.05
CA THR A 111 3.03 -35.05 -21.99
C THR A 111 4.47 -34.84 -22.43
N SER A 112 4.73 -33.76 -23.14
CA SER A 112 6.06 -33.34 -23.62
C SER A 112 6.98 -32.88 -22.47
N PRO A 113 8.28 -32.73 -22.71
CA PRO A 113 9.13 -31.86 -21.90
C PRO A 113 8.63 -30.40 -21.85
N ASP A 114 9.25 -29.58 -20.99
CA ASP A 114 8.94 -28.16 -20.88
C ASP A 114 9.36 -27.39 -22.13
N SER A 115 8.61 -26.36 -22.48
CA SER A 115 9.11 -25.28 -23.33
C SER A 115 10.27 -24.54 -22.65
N SER A 116 10.92 -23.65 -23.37
CA SER A 116 11.77 -22.63 -22.70
C SER A 116 10.95 -21.89 -21.66
N HIS A 117 11.58 -21.59 -20.51
CA HIS A 117 10.97 -20.74 -19.48
C HIS A 117 11.07 -19.28 -19.88
N ILE A 118 10.01 -18.54 -19.68
CA ILE A 118 9.98 -17.08 -19.86
C ILE A 118 9.53 -16.40 -18.57
N ASN A 119 9.92 -15.16 -18.40
CA ASN A 119 9.41 -14.33 -17.32
C ASN A 119 8.92 -12.98 -17.84
N LEU A 120 8.03 -12.39 -17.10
CA LEU A 120 7.49 -11.06 -17.32
C LEU A 120 7.12 -10.43 -15.97
N THR A 121 7.01 -9.11 -15.96
CA THR A 121 6.43 -8.38 -14.83
C THR A 121 5.15 -7.71 -15.32
N THR A 122 4.04 -7.95 -14.60
CA THR A 122 2.77 -7.27 -14.91
C THR A 122 2.93 -5.76 -14.79
N ALA A 123 2.14 -5.01 -15.55
CA ALA A 123 2.15 -3.55 -15.46
C ALA A 123 1.77 -3.09 -14.05
N GLN A 124 2.35 -1.97 -13.63
CA GLN A 124 1.98 -1.34 -12.37
C GLN A 124 0.51 -0.90 -12.41
N SER A 125 -0.22 -1.09 -11.32
CA SER A 125 -1.58 -0.54 -11.20
C SER A 125 -1.50 0.97 -11.21
N ILE A 126 -2.14 1.59 -12.19
CA ILE A 126 -2.40 3.03 -12.17
C ILE A 126 -3.78 3.16 -11.52
N SER A 127 -3.80 3.47 -10.23
CA SER A 127 -5.04 3.83 -9.57
C SER A 127 -5.60 5.09 -10.26
N THR A 128 -6.84 5.02 -10.70
CA THR A 128 -7.56 6.19 -11.22
C THR A 128 -8.13 7.05 -10.10
N SER A 129 -8.14 6.54 -8.86
CA SER A 129 -8.54 7.31 -7.69
C SER A 129 -7.44 8.29 -7.27
N LYS A 130 -7.81 9.52 -6.99
CA LYS A 130 -6.88 10.52 -6.44
C LYS A 130 -6.30 10.01 -5.13
N LYS A 131 -4.97 9.85 -5.04
CA LYS A 131 -4.31 9.45 -3.80
C LYS A 131 -4.31 10.61 -2.81
N LEU A 132 -4.68 10.34 -1.58
CA LEU A 132 -4.73 11.32 -0.52
C LEU A 132 -3.31 11.62 0.00
N VAL A 133 -3.05 12.89 0.27
CA VAL A 133 -1.82 13.37 0.93
C VAL A 133 -2.19 14.07 2.21
N MET A 134 -1.93 13.42 3.35
CA MET A 134 -2.02 14.00 4.67
C MET A 134 -0.63 14.49 5.09
N GLY A 135 -0.55 15.57 5.85
CA GLY A 135 0.67 16.04 6.49
C GLY A 135 0.47 16.23 7.99
N PHE A 136 1.38 15.71 8.81
CA PHE A 136 1.44 16.07 10.22
C PHE A 136 2.12 17.42 10.36
N ALA A 137 1.41 18.39 10.92
CA ALA A 137 1.87 19.77 11.08
C ALA A 137 2.16 20.05 12.55
N THR A 138 3.29 20.66 12.83
CA THR A 138 3.71 20.99 14.21
C THR A 138 3.67 22.49 14.46
N TYR A 139 3.54 22.86 15.73
CA TYR A 139 3.58 24.24 16.21
C TYR A 139 4.11 24.23 17.65
N TYR A 140 5.44 24.17 17.78
CA TYR A 140 6.09 23.97 19.07
C TYR A 140 6.18 25.24 19.93
N TYR A 141 6.16 26.41 19.30
CA TYR A 141 6.21 27.71 19.98
C TYR A 141 5.50 28.76 19.12
N SER A 142 5.13 29.87 19.77
CA SER A 142 4.49 31.00 19.09
C SER A 142 5.42 31.56 18.00
N GLY A 143 4.96 31.59 16.76
CA GLY A 143 5.76 32.02 15.60
C GLY A 143 6.51 30.90 14.88
N ASP A 144 6.33 29.63 15.25
CA ASP A 144 6.82 28.48 14.46
C ASP A 144 6.06 28.43 13.13
N ASN A 145 6.76 28.78 12.05
CA ASN A 145 6.21 28.80 10.70
C ASN A 145 6.68 27.64 9.83
N SER A 146 7.42 26.66 10.38
CA SER A 146 7.99 25.57 9.58
C SER A 146 6.93 24.79 8.82
N SER A 147 5.94 24.25 9.53
CA SER A 147 4.83 23.53 8.92
C SER A 147 3.88 24.44 8.13
N TYR A 148 3.64 25.67 8.61
CA TYR A 148 2.83 26.65 7.88
C TYR A 148 3.39 26.93 6.47
N ASN A 149 4.70 27.18 6.38
CA ASN A 149 5.35 27.44 5.09
C ASN A 149 5.26 26.24 4.14
N SER A 150 5.41 25.03 4.67
CA SER A 150 5.24 23.80 3.88
C SER A 150 3.79 23.67 3.36
N ILE A 151 2.79 23.90 4.21
CA ILE A 151 1.37 23.88 3.83
C ILE A 151 1.11 24.93 2.73
N ALA A 152 1.54 26.18 2.95
CA ALA A 152 1.29 27.26 2.03
C ALA A 152 1.92 27.04 0.64
N THR A 153 3.14 26.47 0.60
CA THR A 153 3.85 26.19 -0.64
C THR A 153 3.26 24.99 -1.40
N ASN A 154 2.66 24.02 -0.70
CA ASN A 154 2.22 22.77 -1.29
C ASN A 154 0.70 22.52 -1.16
N THR A 155 -0.09 23.58 -0.98
CA THR A 155 -1.55 23.52 -0.79
C THR A 155 -2.27 22.72 -1.87
N SER A 156 -1.87 22.84 -3.14
CA SER A 156 -2.47 22.07 -4.24
C SER A 156 -2.21 20.57 -4.19
N THR A 157 -1.24 20.14 -3.36
CA THR A 157 -0.83 18.74 -3.22
C THR A 157 -1.35 18.13 -1.93
N ILE A 158 -1.53 18.91 -0.88
CA ILE A 158 -2.00 18.46 0.44
C ILE A 158 -3.53 18.45 0.45
N ASP A 159 -4.13 17.33 0.86
CA ASP A 159 -5.58 17.21 1.04
C ASP A 159 -6.00 17.39 2.49
N GLU A 160 -5.14 16.98 3.43
CA GLU A 160 -5.43 16.99 4.86
C GLU A 160 -4.19 17.36 5.66
N ILE A 161 -4.39 18.02 6.79
CA ILE A 161 -3.36 18.18 7.81
C ILE A 161 -3.87 17.72 9.16
N ALA A 162 -3.01 17.03 9.93
CA ALA A 162 -3.22 16.74 11.34
C ALA A 162 -2.24 17.61 12.15
N THR A 163 -2.78 18.57 12.92
CA THR A 163 -1.92 19.46 13.71
C THR A 163 -1.57 18.79 15.04
N HIS A 164 -0.28 18.61 15.32
CA HIS A 164 0.23 18.10 16.59
C HIS A 164 0.02 19.18 17.67
N THR A 165 -1.19 19.24 18.20
CA THR A 165 -1.65 20.36 19.02
C THR A 165 -1.89 19.94 20.46
N TYR A 166 -2.63 18.84 20.67
CA TYR A 166 -3.13 18.52 22.00
C TYR A 166 -2.42 17.34 22.63
N ILE A 167 -2.06 17.50 23.90
CA ILE A 167 -1.62 16.43 24.78
C ILE A 167 -2.73 16.20 25.80
N THR A 168 -3.13 14.95 26.02
CA THR A 168 -4.09 14.58 27.09
C THR A 168 -3.35 14.22 28.37
N ASP A 169 -3.96 14.53 29.51
CA ASP A 169 -3.57 13.95 30.80
C ASP A 169 -4.36 12.65 31.09
N SER A 170 -4.09 12.03 32.23
CA SER A 170 -4.73 10.79 32.67
C SER A 170 -6.23 10.92 32.93
N TYR A 171 -6.75 12.12 33.04
CA TYR A 171 -8.16 12.41 33.37
C TYR A 171 -8.93 12.95 32.16
N GLY A 172 -8.31 12.98 30.98
CA GLY A 172 -8.95 13.41 29.74
C GLY A 172 -8.97 14.92 29.51
N LYS A 173 -8.24 15.72 30.31
CA LYS A 173 -8.02 17.12 30.01
C LYS A 173 -6.99 17.24 28.89
N ILE A 174 -7.25 18.09 27.91
CA ILE A 174 -6.31 18.39 26.82
C ILE A 174 -5.68 19.77 27.00
N SER A 175 -4.42 19.89 26.57
CA SER A 175 -3.66 21.14 26.58
C SER A 175 -2.76 21.21 25.35
N GLY A 176 -2.38 22.41 24.93
CA GLY A 176 -1.47 22.61 23.81
C GLY A 176 -1.63 23.98 23.14
N LEU A 177 -0.76 24.27 22.20
CA LEU A 177 -0.76 25.51 21.43
C LEU A 177 -1.54 25.31 20.12
N VAL A 178 -2.64 26.03 19.94
CA VAL A 178 -3.48 25.92 18.74
C VAL A 178 -2.86 26.74 17.60
N PRO A 179 -2.47 26.10 16.47
CA PRO A 179 -1.89 26.80 15.32
C PRO A 179 -2.97 27.44 14.45
N THR A 180 -3.62 28.48 14.94
CA THR A 180 -4.78 29.15 14.31
C THR A 180 -4.49 29.58 12.87
N ASN A 181 -3.25 30.06 12.58
CA ASN A 181 -2.85 30.42 11.22
C ASN A 181 -2.84 29.23 10.27
N GLN A 182 -2.34 28.07 10.69
CA GLN A 182 -2.32 26.83 9.89
C GLN A 182 -3.75 26.36 9.62
N ILE A 183 -4.61 26.32 10.65
CA ILE A 183 -5.99 25.88 10.56
C ILE A 183 -6.78 26.79 9.63
N THR A 184 -6.70 28.10 9.83
CA THR A 184 -7.43 29.09 9.01
C THR A 184 -6.99 29.01 7.55
N TYR A 185 -5.66 29.00 7.30
CA TYR A 185 -5.14 28.92 5.95
C TYR A 185 -5.56 27.63 5.24
N ALA A 186 -5.39 26.48 5.89
CA ALA A 186 -5.76 25.18 5.33
C ALA A 186 -7.25 25.11 4.98
N ASN A 187 -8.12 25.46 5.93
CA ASN A 187 -9.57 25.47 5.71
C ASN A 187 -10.00 26.40 4.56
N SER A 188 -9.40 27.61 4.47
CA SER A 188 -9.70 28.58 3.42
C SER A 188 -9.27 28.11 2.01
N ASN A 189 -8.35 27.14 1.95
CA ASN A 189 -7.83 26.57 0.72
C ASN A 189 -8.33 25.14 0.43
N GLY A 190 -9.36 24.69 1.14
CA GLY A 190 -9.97 23.36 0.92
C GLY A 190 -9.17 22.18 1.46
N VAL A 191 -8.14 22.42 2.28
CA VAL A 191 -7.37 21.41 2.98
C VAL A 191 -8.07 21.08 4.29
N LYS A 192 -8.43 19.80 4.50
CA LYS A 192 -9.10 19.35 5.71
C LYS A 192 -8.15 19.42 6.92
N THR A 193 -8.65 19.93 8.04
CA THR A 193 -7.85 20.06 9.27
C THR A 193 -8.33 19.09 10.35
N LEU A 194 -7.40 18.34 10.91
CA LEU A 194 -7.61 17.42 12.02
C LEU A 194 -6.84 17.88 13.25
N ALA A 195 -7.48 17.86 14.40
CA ALA A 195 -6.80 18.09 15.68
C ALA A 195 -6.09 16.80 16.09
N MET A 196 -4.78 16.76 16.13
CA MET A 196 -4.06 15.60 16.64
C MET A 196 -4.03 15.66 18.18
N VAL A 197 -4.34 14.52 18.79
CA VAL A 197 -4.35 14.33 20.25
C VAL A 197 -3.43 13.16 20.59
N SER A 198 -2.40 13.43 21.39
CA SER A 198 -1.43 12.43 21.84
C SER A 198 -1.48 12.25 23.36
N ASN A 199 -0.95 11.12 23.83
CA ASN A 199 -0.71 10.83 25.25
C ASN A 199 0.73 11.20 25.69
N ASN A 200 1.43 12.04 24.93
CA ASN A 200 2.81 12.43 25.16
C ASN A 200 3.78 11.23 25.29
N PHE A 201 3.50 10.14 24.58
CA PHE A 201 4.27 8.90 24.61
C PHE A 201 4.32 8.21 25.99
N ASP A 202 3.40 8.57 26.92
CA ASP A 202 3.37 8.03 28.27
C ASP A 202 2.28 6.96 28.40
N GLY A 203 2.70 5.69 28.52
CA GLY A 203 1.81 4.55 28.70
C GLY A 203 0.98 4.60 29.98
N ASN A 204 1.46 5.25 31.07
CA ASN A 204 0.69 5.38 32.31
C ASN A 204 -0.44 6.39 32.17
N ILE A 205 -0.21 7.49 31.45
CA ILE A 205 -1.28 8.43 31.09
C ILE A 205 -2.35 7.68 30.30
N ALA A 206 -1.97 6.97 29.25
CA ALA A 206 -2.89 6.23 28.42
C ALA A 206 -3.62 5.14 29.19
N LYS A 207 -2.95 4.35 30.03
CA LYS A 207 -3.54 3.32 30.87
C LYS A 207 -4.64 3.89 31.77
N THR A 208 -4.32 4.91 32.59
CA THR A 208 -5.27 5.51 33.52
C THR A 208 -6.47 6.11 32.79
N LEU A 209 -6.22 6.74 31.63
CA LEU A 209 -7.25 7.31 30.77
C LEU A 209 -8.16 6.24 30.18
N LEU A 210 -7.57 5.23 29.54
CA LEU A 210 -8.31 4.25 28.76
C LEU A 210 -9.08 3.25 29.62
N GLU A 211 -8.53 2.83 30.75
CA GLU A 211 -9.20 1.88 31.66
C GLU A 211 -10.42 2.51 32.39
N ASN A 212 -10.51 3.84 32.46
CA ASN A 212 -11.60 4.53 33.14
C ASN A 212 -12.59 5.17 32.16
N GLN A 213 -13.83 4.70 32.16
CA GLN A 213 -14.87 5.20 31.26
C GLN A 213 -15.14 6.70 31.42
N THR A 214 -15.17 7.22 32.65
CA THR A 214 -15.39 8.65 32.90
C THR A 214 -14.28 9.51 32.30
N ASN A 215 -13.03 9.06 32.42
CA ASN A 215 -11.88 9.76 31.82
C ASN A 215 -11.96 9.75 30.28
N ARG A 216 -12.33 8.61 29.67
CA ARG A 216 -12.55 8.53 28.21
C ARG A 216 -13.63 9.51 27.75
N GLN A 217 -14.78 9.55 28.45
CA GLN A 217 -15.88 10.46 28.13
C GLN A 217 -15.50 11.93 28.31
N THR A 218 -14.71 12.24 29.33
CA THR A 218 -14.14 13.58 29.54
C THR A 218 -13.25 13.98 28.38
N LEU A 219 -12.35 13.09 27.94
CA LEU A 219 -11.50 13.35 26.79
C LEU A 219 -12.32 13.57 25.52
N ILE A 220 -13.31 12.71 25.24
CA ILE A 220 -14.19 12.83 24.06
C ILE A 220 -14.92 14.18 24.04
N SER A 221 -15.44 14.60 25.20
CA SER A 221 -16.14 15.89 25.33
C SER A 221 -15.18 17.07 25.08
N ASN A 222 -13.95 17.01 25.61
CA ASN A 222 -12.93 18.03 25.40
C ASN A 222 -12.46 18.08 23.93
N ILE A 223 -12.27 16.93 23.28
CA ILE A 223 -11.95 16.84 21.85
C ILE A 223 -13.06 17.49 21.03
N LEU A 224 -14.32 17.11 21.26
CA LEU A 224 -15.46 17.65 20.52
C LEU A 224 -15.56 19.18 20.67
N ASN A 225 -15.36 19.68 21.88
CA ASN A 225 -15.34 21.14 22.13
C ASN A 225 -14.18 21.82 21.38
N ALA A 226 -12.97 21.27 21.48
CA ALA A 226 -11.79 21.81 20.82
C ALA A 226 -11.93 21.86 19.28
N ILE A 227 -12.49 20.81 18.67
CA ILE A 227 -12.77 20.74 17.23
C ILE A 227 -13.74 21.87 16.84
N LYS A 228 -14.85 22.03 17.57
CA LYS A 228 -15.89 23.03 17.28
C LYS A 228 -15.36 24.46 17.43
N VAL A 229 -14.68 24.74 18.54
CA VAL A 229 -14.19 26.10 18.87
C VAL A 229 -13.10 26.54 17.87
N ASN A 230 -12.21 25.63 17.47
CA ASN A 230 -11.06 25.97 16.61
C ASN A 230 -11.27 25.70 15.12
N GLY A 231 -12.48 25.24 14.71
CA GLY A 231 -12.84 25.05 13.32
C GLY A 231 -12.20 23.86 12.62
N TYR A 232 -11.74 22.88 13.37
CA TYR A 232 -11.25 21.61 12.82
C TYR A 232 -12.39 20.80 12.17
N LYS A 233 -12.03 19.94 11.22
CA LYS A 233 -12.95 19.03 10.53
C LYS A 233 -12.99 17.63 11.14
N GLY A 234 -12.14 17.38 12.14
CA GLY A 234 -12.07 16.09 12.80
C GLY A 234 -10.88 16.00 13.76
N VAL A 235 -10.57 14.78 14.14
CA VAL A 235 -9.50 14.43 15.06
C VAL A 235 -8.59 13.35 14.48
N ASN A 236 -7.31 13.40 14.81
CA ASN A 236 -6.37 12.31 14.67
C ASN A 236 -5.92 11.87 16.06
N ILE A 237 -6.11 10.61 16.40
CA ILE A 237 -5.62 10.02 17.65
C ILE A 237 -4.23 9.44 17.40
N ASP A 238 -3.26 9.90 18.19
CA ASP A 238 -1.87 9.48 18.13
C ASP A 238 -1.39 9.07 19.53
N PHE A 239 -1.92 7.95 20.01
CA PHE A 239 -1.55 7.38 21.30
C PHE A 239 -0.45 6.35 21.11
N GLU A 240 0.71 6.61 21.73
CA GLU A 240 1.90 5.78 21.60
C GLU A 240 2.43 5.30 22.97
N GLY A 241 3.35 4.33 22.95
CA GLY A 241 3.89 3.75 24.19
C GLY A 241 2.86 2.99 25.01
N LEU A 242 1.76 2.55 24.38
CA LEU A 242 0.64 1.87 25.03
C LEU A 242 1.06 0.50 25.56
N TYR A 243 0.52 0.13 26.70
CA TYR A 243 0.66 -1.24 27.18
C TYR A 243 -0.24 -2.18 26.36
N TYR A 244 0.27 -3.34 25.98
CA TYR A 244 -0.45 -4.31 25.14
C TYR A 244 -1.77 -4.78 25.77
N TYR A 245 -1.89 -4.81 27.07
CA TYR A 245 -3.10 -5.21 27.78
C TYR A 245 -4.20 -4.13 27.77
N ASP A 246 -3.90 -2.92 27.33
CA ASP A 246 -4.89 -1.84 27.13
C ASP A 246 -5.63 -1.96 25.77
N ARG A 247 -5.37 -3.01 25.01
CA ARG A 247 -5.93 -3.24 23.67
C ARG A 247 -7.46 -3.10 23.61
N SER A 248 -8.18 -3.72 24.55
CA SER A 248 -9.64 -3.64 24.62
C SER A 248 -10.15 -2.25 25.02
N TYR A 249 -9.41 -1.57 25.88
CA TYR A 249 -9.77 -0.23 26.33
C TYR A 249 -9.50 0.84 25.25
N LEU A 250 -8.44 0.69 24.48
CA LEU A 250 -8.19 1.51 23.28
C LEU A 250 -9.32 1.34 22.26
N THR A 251 -9.75 0.11 22.04
CA THR A 251 -10.89 -0.19 21.16
C THR A 251 -12.19 0.44 21.68
N ALA A 252 -12.45 0.36 22.97
CA ALA A 252 -13.62 0.99 23.59
C ALA A 252 -13.59 2.52 23.42
N PHE A 253 -12.45 3.15 23.68
CA PHE A 253 -12.26 4.59 23.47
C PHE A 253 -12.55 4.99 22.02
N MET A 254 -11.96 4.31 21.03
CA MET A 254 -12.18 4.63 19.62
C MET A 254 -13.65 4.43 19.20
N SER A 255 -14.30 3.40 19.71
CA SER A 255 -15.74 3.17 19.48
C SER A 255 -16.60 4.29 20.05
N GLU A 256 -16.34 4.71 21.28
CA GLU A 256 -17.05 5.81 21.96
C GLU A 256 -16.81 7.15 21.22
N LEU A 257 -15.56 7.42 20.85
CA LEU A 257 -15.16 8.62 20.10
C LEU A 257 -15.84 8.68 18.73
N TYR A 258 -15.76 7.61 17.96
CA TYR A 258 -16.37 7.51 16.64
C TYR A 258 -17.88 7.70 16.69
N SER A 259 -18.55 7.01 17.64
CA SER A 259 -19.99 7.11 17.84
C SER A 259 -20.46 8.51 18.25
N THR A 260 -19.56 9.29 18.87
CA THR A 260 -19.87 10.67 19.30
C THR A 260 -19.60 11.69 18.19
N LEU A 261 -18.50 11.57 17.45
CA LEU A 261 -18.04 12.58 16.50
C LEU A 261 -18.59 12.36 15.08
N HIS A 262 -18.54 11.11 14.58
CA HIS A 262 -18.85 10.79 13.19
C HIS A 262 -20.30 11.15 12.79
N PRO A 263 -21.35 10.91 13.63
CA PRO A 263 -22.72 11.33 13.30
C PRO A 263 -22.91 12.85 13.22
N GLN A 264 -21.97 13.64 13.77
CA GLN A 264 -21.96 15.10 13.69
C GLN A 264 -21.16 15.62 12.47
N GLY A 265 -20.68 14.72 11.61
CA GLY A 265 -19.93 15.05 10.39
C GLY A 265 -18.42 15.31 10.62
N PHE A 266 -17.90 14.98 11.80
CA PHE A 266 -16.47 15.09 12.09
C PHE A 266 -15.72 13.79 11.74
N TYR A 267 -14.54 13.93 11.11
CA TYR A 267 -13.67 12.80 10.81
C TYR A 267 -12.96 12.28 12.07
N VAL A 268 -12.82 10.97 12.15
CA VAL A 268 -12.05 10.29 13.20
C VAL A 268 -10.98 9.46 12.54
N THR A 269 -9.72 9.80 12.77
CA THR A 269 -8.57 9.10 12.22
C THR A 269 -7.63 8.66 13.33
N MET A 270 -6.79 7.67 13.07
CA MET A 270 -5.84 7.18 14.07
C MET A 270 -4.50 6.85 13.42
N ALA A 271 -3.40 7.25 14.06
CA ALA A 271 -2.06 6.73 13.79
C ALA A 271 -1.84 5.45 14.62
N VAL A 272 -1.24 4.43 14.01
CA VAL A 272 -1.00 3.13 14.67
C VAL A 272 0.42 2.66 14.43
N ALA A 273 1.02 2.02 15.45
CA ALA A 273 2.33 1.41 15.32
C ALA A 273 2.35 0.38 14.18
N ALA A 274 3.39 0.42 13.35
CA ALA A 274 3.59 -0.55 12.28
C ALA A 274 3.77 -1.96 12.83
N LYS A 275 3.13 -2.95 12.20
CA LYS A 275 3.31 -4.36 12.53
C LYS A 275 3.14 -5.26 11.30
N THR A 276 3.86 -6.37 11.29
CA THR A 276 3.88 -7.34 10.19
C THR A 276 2.97 -8.54 10.41
N SER A 277 2.40 -8.66 11.61
CA SER A 277 1.43 -9.68 12.02
C SER A 277 0.72 -9.24 13.28
N ASP A 278 -0.39 -9.86 13.65
CA ASP A 278 -1.02 -9.58 14.95
C ASP A 278 -0.37 -10.40 16.07
N SER A 279 0.21 -9.69 17.00
CA SER A 279 0.76 -10.26 18.25
C SER A 279 0.19 -9.43 19.42
N PRO A 280 -0.93 -9.88 20.01
CA PRO A 280 -1.62 -9.12 21.06
C PRO A 280 -0.79 -8.85 22.30
N THR A 281 0.29 -9.60 22.53
CA THR A 281 1.20 -9.44 23.68
C THR A 281 2.50 -8.73 23.34
N ALA A 282 2.67 -8.26 22.09
CA ALA A 282 3.85 -7.48 21.72
C ALA A 282 3.87 -6.15 22.47
N SER A 283 5.00 -5.85 23.13
CA SER A 283 5.13 -4.66 24.00
C SER A 283 4.85 -3.35 23.26
N TRP A 284 5.30 -3.24 22.01
CA TRP A 284 5.16 -2.00 21.21
C TRP A 284 3.84 -1.89 20.44
N SER A 285 3.35 -2.98 19.85
CA SER A 285 2.23 -2.93 18.90
C SER A 285 1.00 -3.73 19.32
N GLY A 286 1.07 -4.45 20.45
CA GLY A 286 0.00 -5.34 20.89
C GLY A 286 -1.31 -4.64 21.21
N ALA A 287 -1.27 -3.38 21.64
CA ALA A 287 -2.48 -2.59 21.94
C ALA A 287 -3.33 -2.28 20.69
N TYR A 288 -2.75 -2.28 19.50
CA TYR A 288 -3.46 -1.87 18.29
C TYR A 288 -4.14 -3.06 17.61
N ASP A 289 -5.44 -3.23 17.82
CA ASP A 289 -6.29 -4.16 17.07
C ASP A 289 -6.70 -3.52 15.73
N TYR A 290 -5.90 -3.71 14.69
CA TYR A 290 -6.15 -3.10 13.38
C TYR A 290 -7.55 -3.37 12.85
N ALA A 291 -8.03 -4.63 12.96
CA ALA A 291 -9.34 -5.03 12.44
C ALA A 291 -10.49 -4.26 13.12
N THR A 292 -10.36 -4.05 14.43
CA THR A 292 -11.40 -3.38 15.20
C THR A 292 -11.25 -1.87 15.15
N LEU A 293 -10.02 -1.33 15.22
CA LEU A 293 -9.78 0.11 15.12
C LEU A 293 -10.23 0.67 13.76
N ALA A 294 -10.06 -0.07 12.66
CA ALA A 294 -10.54 0.33 11.34
C ALA A 294 -12.08 0.48 11.24
N LYS A 295 -12.84 -0.19 12.10
CA LYS A 295 -14.30 -0.02 12.15
C LYS A 295 -14.69 1.34 12.73
N TYR A 296 -13.87 1.86 13.64
CA TYR A 296 -14.11 3.10 14.38
C TYR A 296 -13.15 4.23 13.95
N SER A 297 -12.73 4.19 12.69
CA SER A 297 -11.90 5.21 12.09
C SER A 297 -12.29 5.41 10.63
N ASP A 298 -12.27 6.64 10.16
CA ASP A 298 -12.41 6.98 8.73
C ASP A 298 -11.12 6.67 7.98
N GLN A 299 -9.98 6.83 8.65
CA GLN A 299 -8.65 6.53 8.12
C GLN A 299 -7.75 5.97 9.23
N ILE A 300 -6.86 5.07 8.84
CA ILE A 300 -5.77 4.53 9.66
C ILE A 300 -4.43 4.91 9.00
N VAL A 301 -3.58 5.59 9.75
CA VAL A 301 -2.21 5.89 9.35
C VAL A 301 -1.30 4.82 9.93
N LEU A 302 -0.62 4.05 9.08
CA LEU A 302 0.46 3.17 9.52
C LEU A 302 1.72 4.01 9.75
N MET A 303 2.29 4.00 10.93
CA MET A 303 3.57 4.67 11.23
C MET A 303 4.73 3.82 10.69
N THR A 304 4.87 3.75 9.36
CA THR A 304 5.88 2.97 8.65
C THR A 304 7.19 3.74 8.52
N TYR A 305 7.70 4.19 9.65
CA TYR A 305 9.00 4.83 9.86
C TYR A 305 9.53 4.46 11.24
N ASP A 306 10.76 4.89 11.54
CA ASP A 306 11.48 4.54 12.77
C ASP A 306 11.69 3.01 12.94
N GLU A 307 11.88 2.27 11.81
CA GLU A 307 12.34 0.89 11.83
C GLU A 307 13.66 0.78 12.61
N HIS A 308 14.54 1.78 12.41
CA HIS A 308 15.69 2.08 13.26
C HIS A 308 15.49 3.47 13.87
N TYR A 309 15.43 3.53 15.18
CA TYR A 309 15.00 4.69 15.95
C TYR A 309 16.12 5.25 16.84
N PRO A 310 15.97 6.45 17.39
CA PRO A 310 16.94 7.05 18.32
C PRO A 310 17.24 6.14 19.53
N GLY A 311 18.53 5.89 19.78
CA GLY A 311 18.97 4.96 20.85
C GLY A 311 19.06 3.50 20.44
N GLY A 312 18.55 3.12 19.26
CA GLY A 312 18.73 1.81 18.64
C GLY A 312 19.99 1.74 17.77
N THR A 313 20.16 0.63 17.06
CA THR A 313 21.24 0.45 16.08
C THR A 313 21.00 1.31 14.84
N PRO A 314 22.04 1.93 14.24
CA PRO A 314 21.90 2.65 12.98
C PRO A 314 21.38 1.78 11.85
N GLY A 315 20.46 2.31 11.03
CA GLY A 315 19.89 1.63 9.88
C GLY A 315 18.86 2.48 9.16
N SER A 316 18.24 1.92 8.12
CA SER A 316 17.20 2.59 7.33
C SER A 316 16.04 3.07 8.22
N ILE A 317 15.57 4.29 7.99
CA ILE A 317 14.39 4.84 8.67
C ILE A 317 13.14 3.99 8.36
N ALA A 318 13.05 3.48 7.14
CA ALA A 318 11.96 2.63 6.68
C ALA A 318 12.41 1.81 5.46
N SER A 319 12.91 0.60 5.68
CA SER A 319 13.33 -0.28 4.59
C SER A 319 12.14 -0.71 3.75
N ILE A 320 12.33 -0.81 2.44
CA ILE A 320 11.24 -1.08 1.50
C ILE A 320 10.55 -2.43 1.76
N SER A 321 11.32 -3.46 2.10
CA SER A 321 10.80 -4.79 2.37
C SER A 321 9.95 -4.87 3.64
N TRP A 322 10.37 -4.14 4.69
CA TRP A 322 9.60 -4.02 5.92
C TRP A 322 8.30 -3.24 5.68
N VAL A 323 8.37 -2.09 5.01
CA VAL A 323 7.19 -1.28 4.65
C VAL A 323 6.19 -2.13 3.86
N GLU A 324 6.66 -2.86 2.86
CA GLU A 324 5.79 -3.73 2.05
C GLU A 324 5.14 -4.84 2.87
N THR A 325 5.88 -5.44 3.82
CA THR A 325 5.36 -6.48 4.71
C THR A 325 4.28 -5.93 5.64
N VAL A 326 4.47 -4.71 6.17
CA VAL A 326 3.45 -4.01 6.98
C VAL A 326 2.18 -3.75 6.17
N ILE A 327 2.30 -3.24 4.93
CA ILE A 327 1.15 -3.02 4.04
C ILE A 327 0.40 -4.34 3.77
N LYS A 328 1.12 -5.40 3.43
CA LYS A 328 0.52 -6.73 3.17
C LYS A 328 -0.30 -7.23 4.34
N TYR A 329 0.26 -7.14 5.55
CA TYR A 329 -0.49 -7.52 6.74
C TYR A 329 -1.70 -6.60 6.97
N ALA A 330 -1.53 -5.29 6.94
CA ALA A 330 -2.60 -4.34 7.18
C ALA A 330 -3.80 -4.56 6.24
N LEU A 331 -3.55 -4.84 4.96
CA LEU A 331 -4.57 -5.11 3.95
C LEU A 331 -5.37 -6.42 4.19
N THR A 332 -4.90 -7.31 5.06
CA THR A 332 -5.70 -8.48 5.45
C THR A 332 -6.84 -8.12 6.40
N VAL A 333 -6.78 -6.96 7.06
CA VAL A 333 -7.70 -6.58 8.15
C VAL A 333 -8.22 -5.14 8.06
N ILE A 334 -7.59 -4.27 7.27
CA ILE A 334 -8.01 -2.87 7.04
C ILE A 334 -8.43 -2.70 5.59
N PRO A 335 -9.62 -2.15 5.29
CA PRO A 335 -9.99 -1.77 3.92
C PRO A 335 -8.99 -0.79 3.32
N LYS A 336 -8.56 -1.04 2.08
CA LYS A 336 -7.51 -0.26 1.42
C LYS A 336 -7.83 1.23 1.29
N GLU A 337 -9.10 1.58 1.17
CA GLU A 337 -9.62 2.94 1.08
C GLU A 337 -9.52 3.72 2.40
N LYS A 338 -9.25 3.06 3.53
CA LYS A 338 -9.00 3.68 4.83
C LYS A 338 -7.51 3.78 5.17
N LEU A 339 -6.64 3.15 4.38
CA LEU A 339 -5.25 2.95 4.74
C LEU A 339 -4.35 4.04 4.16
N LEU A 340 -3.62 4.75 5.02
CA LEU A 340 -2.57 5.69 4.67
C LEU A 340 -1.21 5.14 5.08
N LEU A 341 -0.25 5.23 4.17
CA LEU A 341 1.14 4.88 4.44
C LEU A 341 1.85 6.06 5.10
N GLY A 342 2.34 5.90 6.32
CA GLY A 342 3.23 6.87 6.96
C GLY A 342 4.56 6.95 6.22
N THR A 343 4.99 8.16 5.88
CA THR A 343 6.27 8.42 5.21
C THR A 343 7.08 9.43 6.00
N ALA A 344 8.37 9.13 6.21
CA ALA A 344 9.28 10.03 6.91
C ALA A 344 9.81 11.12 5.96
N ALA A 345 9.98 12.33 6.48
CA ALA A 345 10.62 13.45 5.79
C ALA A 345 11.93 13.88 6.49
N TYR A 346 12.66 12.94 7.07
CA TYR A 346 13.82 13.18 7.91
C TYR A 346 14.85 12.06 7.82
N GLY A 347 15.94 12.23 8.55
CA GLY A 347 16.95 11.22 8.82
C GLY A 347 17.50 11.35 10.23
N TYR A 348 18.21 10.31 10.64
CA TYR A 348 18.91 10.26 11.91
C TYR A 348 20.43 10.16 11.72
N ASP A 349 21.15 10.81 12.61
CA ASP A 349 22.60 10.77 12.77
C ASP A 349 22.92 10.12 14.11
N TRP A 350 23.42 8.89 14.07
CA TRP A 350 23.83 8.13 15.25
C TRP A 350 25.33 8.28 15.52
N SER A 351 25.65 8.54 16.78
CA SER A 351 27.00 8.51 17.31
C SER A 351 27.04 7.98 18.73
N ILE A 352 28.23 7.81 19.29
CA ILE A 352 28.39 7.42 20.70
C ILE A 352 27.75 8.45 21.67
N ASN A 353 27.58 9.69 21.22
CA ASN A 353 26.97 10.78 22.00
C ASN A 353 25.45 10.83 21.88
N GLY A 354 24.82 9.84 21.20
CA GLY A 354 23.38 9.75 20.98
C GLY A 354 22.99 9.95 19.54
N THR A 355 21.70 10.14 19.33
CA THR A 355 21.09 10.26 17.99
C THR A 355 20.46 11.63 17.80
N LYS A 356 20.69 12.24 16.65
CA LYS A 356 20.07 13.54 16.27
C LYS A 356 19.21 13.36 15.02
N ALA A 357 18.04 13.99 15.02
CA ALA A 357 17.17 14.08 13.86
C ALA A 357 17.52 15.29 13.00
N TYR A 358 17.45 15.13 11.68
CA TYR A 358 17.69 16.17 10.70
C TYR A 358 16.61 16.17 9.62
N SER A 359 16.23 17.36 9.13
CA SER A 359 15.45 17.48 7.91
C SER A 359 16.23 16.92 6.71
N ILE A 360 15.54 16.60 5.62
CA ILE A 360 16.19 16.12 4.39
C ILE A 360 17.30 17.09 3.94
N SER A 361 17.00 18.39 3.85
CA SER A 361 17.99 19.39 3.44
C SER A 361 19.16 19.49 4.40
N ALA A 362 18.90 19.44 5.72
CA ALA A 362 19.95 19.49 6.72
C ALA A 362 20.87 18.26 6.65
N THR A 363 20.33 17.08 6.29
CA THR A 363 21.12 15.86 6.10
C THR A 363 22.07 15.98 4.90
N TYR A 364 21.61 16.53 3.77
CA TYR A 364 22.50 16.82 2.64
C TYR A 364 23.60 17.83 2.99
N ASN A 365 23.25 18.90 3.72
CA ASN A 365 24.23 19.88 4.18
C ASN A 365 25.24 19.24 5.15
N LEU A 366 24.80 18.34 6.02
CA LEU A 366 25.69 17.61 6.92
C LEU A 366 26.72 16.79 6.14
N ALA A 367 26.28 16.04 5.13
CA ALA A 367 27.20 15.28 4.26
C ALA A 367 28.20 16.21 3.56
N ALA A 368 27.75 17.32 3.00
CA ALA A 368 28.61 18.29 2.32
C ALA A 368 29.64 18.93 3.26
N ASN A 369 29.22 19.32 4.48
CA ASN A 369 30.09 19.96 5.48
C ASN A 369 31.27 19.06 5.91
N TYR A 370 31.03 17.75 5.95
CA TYR A 370 32.08 16.77 6.31
C TYR A 370 32.72 16.09 5.11
N GLY A 371 32.41 16.49 3.87
CA GLY A 371 32.91 15.86 2.64
C GLY A 371 32.52 14.38 2.51
N ALA A 372 31.42 13.98 3.14
CA ALA A 372 30.95 12.61 3.15
C ALA A 372 30.22 12.25 1.85
N THR A 373 30.52 11.09 1.31
CA THR A 373 29.83 10.58 0.12
C THR A 373 28.54 9.88 0.52
N ILE A 374 27.41 10.36 0.02
CA ILE A 374 26.12 9.71 0.18
C ILE A 374 26.09 8.44 -0.67
N LYS A 375 25.83 7.32 -0.03
CA LYS A 375 25.71 5.98 -0.63
C LYS A 375 24.26 5.56 -0.69
N TRP A 376 23.98 4.55 -1.50
CA TRP A 376 22.69 3.93 -1.63
C TRP A 376 22.72 2.47 -1.19
N ASP A 377 21.87 2.09 -0.25
CA ASP A 377 21.67 0.66 0.06
C ASP A 377 20.54 0.10 -0.80
N SER A 378 20.93 -0.81 -1.71
CA SER A 378 19.99 -1.42 -2.66
C SER A 378 19.04 -2.45 -2.03
N VAL A 379 19.29 -2.89 -0.80
CA VAL A 379 18.43 -3.83 -0.07
C VAL A 379 17.29 -3.07 0.61
N SER A 380 17.62 -2.08 1.42
CA SER A 380 16.62 -1.25 2.10
C SER A 380 16.00 -0.17 1.20
N GLN A 381 16.61 0.10 0.02
CA GLN A 381 16.26 1.20 -0.88
C GLN A 381 16.30 2.56 -0.15
N SER A 382 17.40 2.82 0.57
CA SER A 382 17.58 3.99 1.42
C SER A 382 18.97 4.60 1.26
N PRO A 383 19.09 5.94 1.34
CA PRO A 383 20.38 6.62 1.34
C PRO A 383 21.02 6.62 2.73
N TYR A 384 22.35 6.55 2.76
CA TYR A 384 23.13 6.65 3.98
C TYR A 384 24.53 7.20 3.73
N PHE A 385 25.19 7.67 4.77
CA PHE A 385 26.61 8.00 4.77
C PHE A 385 27.22 7.87 6.14
N THR A 386 28.56 7.89 6.20
CA THR A 386 29.32 7.93 7.44
C THR A 386 30.32 9.07 7.40
N TYR A 387 30.63 9.65 8.55
CA TYR A 387 31.66 10.68 8.68
C TYR A 387 32.27 10.65 10.09
N SER A 388 33.38 11.35 10.28
CA SER A 388 33.93 11.65 11.61
C SER A 388 33.85 13.15 11.85
N ASP A 389 33.41 13.54 13.04
CA ASP A 389 33.36 14.94 13.45
C ASP A 389 34.76 15.51 13.78
N ALA A 390 34.82 16.78 14.11
CA ALA A 390 36.08 17.47 14.46
C ALA A 390 36.78 16.88 15.69
N SER A 391 36.07 16.14 16.53
CA SER A 391 36.61 15.45 17.71
C SER A 391 37.02 13.99 17.38
N GLY A 392 36.90 13.55 16.13
CA GLY A 392 37.22 12.20 15.68
C GLY A 392 36.13 11.16 16.01
N ILE A 393 34.94 11.60 16.43
CA ILE A 393 33.81 10.71 16.72
C ILE A 393 33.18 10.24 15.41
N SER A 394 32.98 8.94 15.30
CA SER A 394 32.33 8.34 14.13
C SER A 394 30.81 8.50 14.18
N HIS A 395 30.23 8.85 13.05
CA HIS A 395 28.82 9.03 12.82
C HIS A 395 28.31 8.13 11.70
N THR A 396 27.09 7.64 11.85
CA THR A 396 26.36 6.92 10.80
C THR A 396 25.03 7.59 10.59
N VAL A 397 24.75 8.00 9.36
CA VAL A 397 23.54 8.73 9.01
C VAL A 397 22.72 7.92 8.02
N TRP A 398 21.45 7.71 8.33
CA TRP A 398 20.44 7.18 7.41
C TRP A 398 19.30 8.17 7.31
N PHE A 399 18.72 8.32 6.12
CA PHE A 399 17.68 9.32 5.92
C PHE A 399 16.74 8.94 4.77
N GLU A 400 15.61 9.63 4.68
CA GLU A 400 14.72 9.55 3.53
C GLU A 400 15.01 10.67 2.54
N ASN A 401 14.83 10.38 1.25
CA ASN A 401 14.94 11.35 0.17
C ASN A 401 13.91 11.07 -0.93
N ALA A 402 13.92 11.87 -1.99
CA ALA A 402 13.03 11.71 -3.13
C ALA A 402 13.12 10.31 -3.77
N GLN A 403 14.31 9.72 -3.83
CA GLN A 403 14.51 8.39 -4.42
C GLN A 403 13.89 7.30 -3.54
N SER A 404 14.17 7.27 -2.23
CA SER A 404 13.59 6.29 -1.30
C SER A 404 12.07 6.46 -1.16
N LEU A 405 11.59 7.70 -1.18
CA LEU A 405 10.16 7.99 -1.22
C LEU A 405 9.49 7.41 -2.46
N ASN A 406 10.10 7.53 -3.63
CA ASN A 406 9.53 6.99 -4.87
C ASN A 406 9.24 5.48 -4.80
N TYR A 407 10.07 4.70 -4.11
CA TYR A 407 9.79 3.28 -3.88
C TYR A 407 8.53 3.09 -3.02
N LYS A 408 8.35 3.90 -1.98
CA LYS A 408 7.18 3.85 -1.09
C LYS A 408 5.89 4.30 -1.80
N LEU A 409 5.98 5.37 -2.62
CA LEU A 409 4.84 5.81 -3.46
C LEU A 409 4.45 4.76 -4.51
N ASN A 410 5.42 3.99 -5.04
CA ASN A 410 5.12 2.85 -5.90
C ASN A 410 4.33 1.77 -5.15
N LEU A 411 4.62 1.49 -3.88
CA LEU A 411 3.82 0.56 -3.07
C LEU A 411 2.40 1.08 -2.87
N VAL A 412 2.22 2.38 -2.57
CA VAL A 412 0.88 3.00 -2.46
C VAL A 412 0.05 2.77 -3.72
N ASN A 413 0.65 2.97 -4.89
CA ASN A 413 -0.01 2.75 -6.17
C ASN A 413 -0.24 1.25 -6.46
N SER A 414 0.74 0.39 -6.19
CA SER A 414 0.66 -1.05 -6.48
C SER A 414 -0.37 -1.77 -5.62
N TYR A 415 -0.46 -1.41 -4.35
CA TYR A 415 -1.46 -1.96 -3.42
C TYR A 415 -2.79 -1.20 -3.43
N ASP A 416 -2.87 -0.13 -4.21
CA ASP A 416 -4.04 0.74 -4.36
C ASP A 416 -4.61 1.23 -3.02
N ILE A 417 -3.76 1.49 -2.04
CA ILE A 417 -4.17 2.07 -0.76
C ILE A 417 -4.51 3.56 -0.92
N SER A 418 -5.19 4.14 0.07
CA SER A 418 -5.78 5.47 -0.03
C SER A 418 -4.76 6.59 -0.31
N GLY A 419 -3.56 6.51 0.26
CA GLY A 419 -2.56 7.56 0.08
C GLY A 419 -1.41 7.48 1.09
N ILE A 420 -0.87 8.64 1.45
CA ILE A 420 0.24 8.78 2.40
C ILE A 420 -0.10 9.75 3.53
N ALA A 421 0.66 9.61 4.64
CA ALA A 421 0.72 10.60 5.72
C ALA A 421 2.19 10.93 6.03
N ILE A 422 2.57 12.19 5.90
CA ILE A 422 3.95 12.66 6.00
C ILE A 422 4.28 13.07 7.44
N TRP A 423 5.24 12.41 8.08
CA TRP A 423 5.85 12.84 9.33
C TRP A 423 7.21 13.49 9.05
N ARG A 424 7.36 14.79 9.15
CA ARG A 424 6.36 15.83 9.34
C ARG A 424 6.62 16.99 8.39
N LEU A 425 5.60 17.81 8.18
CA LEU A 425 5.68 19.02 7.36
C LEU A 425 6.73 20.00 7.91
N GLY A 426 7.52 20.57 6.99
CA GLY A 426 8.63 21.48 7.29
C GLY A 426 9.99 20.78 7.37
N LEU A 427 10.06 19.44 7.22
CA LEU A 427 11.32 18.68 7.16
C LEU A 427 11.65 18.19 5.75
N GLU A 428 10.68 18.15 4.85
CA GLU A 428 10.80 17.78 3.45
C GLU A 428 11.55 18.84 2.63
N ASN A 429 12.03 18.45 1.47
CA ASN A 429 12.65 19.34 0.49
C ASN A 429 11.81 19.41 -0.81
N PRO A 430 12.12 20.31 -1.77
CA PRO A 430 11.37 20.42 -3.03
C PRO A 430 11.27 19.13 -3.83
N ASP A 431 12.33 18.30 -3.88
CA ASP A 431 12.35 17.05 -4.63
C ASP A 431 11.40 15.99 -4.04
N TYR A 432 11.20 16.02 -2.71
CA TYR A 432 10.23 15.17 -2.02
C TYR A 432 8.81 15.47 -2.54
N TRP A 433 8.44 16.74 -2.63
CA TRP A 433 7.15 17.19 -3.18
C TRP A 433 7.00 16.90 -4.67
N THR A 434 8.06 17.07 -5.44
CA THR A 434 8.09 16.74 -6.89
C THR A 434 7.80 15.25 -7.09
N SER A 435 8.35 14.39 -6.24
CA SER A 435 8.07 12.94 -6.28
C SER A 435 6.59 12.64 -6.03
N ILE A 436 5.98 13.27 -5.03
CA ILE A 436 4.54 13.09 -4.74
C ILE A 436 3.68 13.56 -5.91
N LYS A 437 3.94 14.78 -6.42
CA LYS A 437 3.21 15.35 -7.56
C LYS A 437 3.27 14.43 -8.78
N THR A 438 4.46 13.94 -9.10
CA THR A 438 4.67 13.05 -10.25
C THR A 438 3.97 11.69 -10.07
N LYS A 439 4.11 11.07 -8.90
CA LYS A 439 3.58 9.71 -8.66
C LYS A 439 2.07 9.67 -8.48
N PHE A 440 1.48 10.75 -8.02
CA PHE A 440 0.03 10.86 -7.77
C PHE A 440 -0.71 11.71 -8.81
N ASN A 441 -0.02 12.15 -9.88
CA ASN A 441 -0.57 12.96 -10.96
C ASN A 441 -1.27 14.25 -10.45
N ARG A 442 -0.55 15.06 -9.66
CA ARG A 442 -1.04 16.29 -9.04
C ARG A 442 -0.43 17.54 -9.64
#